data_6bd6945f63770a5847194d5b57b6d852
#
_entry.id   6bd6945f63770a5847194d5b57b6d852
#
_cell.length_a   1.000
_cell.length_b   1.000
_cell.length_c   1.000
_cell.angle_alpha   90.00
_cell.angle_beta   90.00
_cell.angle_gamma   90.00
#
_symmetry.space_group_name_H-M   'P 1'
#
loop_
_entity.id
_entity.type
_entity.pdbx_description
1 polymer ?
#
loop_
_entity_poly.entity_id
_entity_poly.type
_entity_poly.pdbx_seq_one_letter_code
_entity_poly.pdbx_strand_id
1 'polypeptide(L)'
;MKPGKLNWEDLKELIDENRGFQREEVVLHSGIGEDCAVINFGDYDCVISTDPITGAGKNIGKLAVNINCNDIASSGVEPIGIMVTILAPEGTTLEEIKALMQEIGEEAARLNIEVMGGHTEVTSAVNKMIVSCTIIGKGKAGTSVATSGAKVGDDIVVTKFMALEGTSIIVNDHEQKVQEFLTEAEIIEAKGFTDYLSVLEEGKLAGELGVNSMHDITEGGLLGALWEMAKASQVGFRVFEEKIPIKEVTKKICSSFNLDPLKLISSGSMLITMQQGERLVKALQQKGINAAVIGKITEGSGILVKEGVEQEVPPPQRDELFNL
;
A
#
# COMPACT_ATOMS: atom_id res chain seq x y z
N MET A 1 -13.85 12.86 15.84
CA MET A 1 -13.24 12.03 14.80
C MET A 1 -12.88 10.67 15.38
N LYS A 2 -12.95 9.59 14.61
CA LYS A 2 -12.54 8.24 15.02
C LYS A 2 -11.11 7.96 14.53
N PRO A 3 -10.36 7.01 15.14
CA PRO A 3 -9.06 6.59 14.61
C PRO A 3 -9.18 6.02 13.19
N GLY A 4 -8.14 6.20 12.35
CA GLY A 4 -8.06 5.80 10.96
C GLY A 4 -7.89 7.01 10.01
N LYS A 5 -7.80 6.75 8.69
CA LYS A 5 -7.75 7.83 7.68
C LYS A 5 -8.99 8.74 7.78
N LEU A 6 -8.83 10.00 7.44
CA LEU A 6 -9.99 10.92 7.30
C LEU A 6 -10.91 10.41 6.18
N ASN A 7 -12.21 10.76 6.27
CA ASN A 7 -13.10 10.51 5.15
C ASN A 7 -12.68 11.36 3.94
N TRP A 8 -13.04 10.90 2.75
CA TRP A 8 -12.59 11.47 1.49
C TRP A 8 -13.08 12.89 1.22
N GLU A 9 -14.24 13.24 1.73
CA GLU A 9 -14.83 14.58 1.56
C GLU A 9 -14.04 15.59 2.37
N ASP A 10 -13.80 15.31 3.66
CA ASP A 10 -13.00 16.15 4.55
C ASP A 10 -11.55 16.26 4.05
N LEU A 11 -10.94 15.13 3.63
CA LEU A 11 -9.55 15.13 3.12
C LEU A 11 -9.43 15.98 1.85
N LYS A 12 -10.38 15.84 0.92
CA LYS A 12 -10.41 16.60 -0.31
C LYS A 12 -10.52 18.11 -0.04
N GLU A 13 -11.42 18.53 0.85
CA GLU A 13 -11.60 19.92 1.25
C GLU A 13 -10.29 20.48 1.82
N LEU A 14 -9.65 19.74 2.75
CA LEU A 14 -8.37 20.16 3.34
C LEU A 14 -7.26 20.35 2.31
N ILE A 15 -7.14 19.43 1.34
CA ILE A 15 -6.12 19.50 0.29
C ILE A 15 -6.42 20.68 -0.66
N ASP A 16 -7.65 20.77 -1.17
CA ASP A 16 -8.01 21.77 -2.18
C ASP A 16 -7.92 23.21 -1.67
N GLU A 17 -8.25 23.43 -0.39
CA GLU A 17 -8.21 24.77 0.23
C GLU A 17 -6.81 25.19 0.68
N ASN A 18 -5.86 24.26 0.85
CA ASN A 18 -4.57 24.52 1.51
C ASN A 18 -3.33 24.20 0.66
N ARG A 19 -3.43 24.18 -0.66
CA ARG A 19 -2.30 23.83 -1.55
C ARG A 19 -1.13 24.81 -1.53
N GLY A 20 -1.30 26.00 -0.97
CA GLY A 20 -0.29 27.05 -0.98
C GLY A 20 0.05 27.55 -2.39
N PHE A 21 1.28 28.00 -2.60
CA PHE A 21 1.75 28.43 -3.92
C PHE A 21 2.12 27.21 -4.76
N GLN A 22 1.52 27.09 -5.94
CA GLN A 22 1.82 25.99 -6.86
C GLN A 22 3.04 26.32 -7.71
N ARG A 23 4.02 25.43 -7.68
CA ARG A 23 5.27 25.53 -8.45
C ARG A 23 5.15 24.74 -9.74
N GLU A 24 5.75 25.25 -10.82
CA GLU A 24 5.77 24.59 -12.13
C GLU A 24 6.58 23.28 -12.11
N GLU A 25 7.57 23.20 -11.23
CA GLU A 25 8.39 22.00 -11.09
C GLU A 25 7.64 20.82 -10.45
N VAL A 26 6.54 21.07 -9.73
CA VAL A 26 5.68 20.01 -9.18
C VAL A 26 4.71 19.57 -10.27
N VAL A 27 4.98 18.42 -10.88
CA VAL A 27 4.23 17.92 -12.05
C VAL A 27 3.13 16.91 -11.66
N LEU A 28 3.23 16.30 -10.48
CA LEU A 28 2.15 15.54 -9.86
C LEU A 28 1.93 16.09 -8.44
N HIS A 29 0.71 16.56 -8.20
CA HIS A 29 0.31 17.19 -6.94
C HIS A 29 -0.45 16.19 -6.05
N SER A 30 -0.53 16.50 -4.76
CA SER A 30 -1.40 15.77 -3.83
C SER A 30 -2.84 15.72 -4.35
N GLY A 31 -3.45 14.56 -4.26
CA GLY A 31 -4.81 14.30 -4.69
C GLY A 31 -5.37 13.08 -3.97
N ILE A 32 -6.66 12.81 -4.16
CA ILE A 32 -7.28 11.58 -3.65
C ILE A 32 -6.63 10.39 -4.35
N GLY A 33 -6.09 9.45 -3.57
CA GLY A 33 -5.47 8.23 -4.07
C GLY A 33 -4.09 8.42 -4.72
N GLU A 34 -3.51 9.62 -4.70
CA GLU A 34 -2.13 9.84 -5.15
C GLU A 34 -1.18 9.70 -3.95
N ASP A 35 -0.41 8.61 -3.93
CA ASP A 35 0.52 8.30 -2.84
C ASP A 35 1.77 9.18 -2.86
N CYS A 36 2.14 9.69 -4.05
CA CYS A 36 3.36 10.44 -4.26
C CYS A 36 3.13 11.83 -4.83
N ALA A 37 4.05 12.75 -4.51
CA ALA A 37 4.27 13.95 -5.29
C ALA A 37 5.47 13.75 -6.24
N VAL A 38 5.43 14.38 -7.42
CA VAL A 38 6.52 14.32 -8.40
C VAL A 38 7.03 15.73 -8.70
N ILE A 39 8.34 15.91 -8.51
CA ILE A 39 9.04 17.18 -8.80
C ILE A 39 10.00 16.94 -9.97
N ASN A 40 9.84 17.72 -11.02
CA ASN A 40 10.73 17.66 -12.19
C ASN A 40 11.97 18.52 -11.98
N PHE A 41 13.14 17.91 -12.16
CA PHE A 41 14.46 18.56 -12.13
C PHE A 41 15.17 18.45 -13.49
N GLY A 42 14.48 18.72 -14.58
CA GLY A 42 15.01 18.65 -15.93
C GLY A 42 14.99 17.24 -16.49
N ASP A 43 16.12 16.56 -16.54
CA ASP A 43 16.21 15.18 -17.11
C ASP A 43 15.62 14.10 -16.18
N TYR A 44 15.37 14.43 -14.91
CA TYR A 44 14.92 13.50 -13.88
C TYR A 44 13.73 14.04 -13.11
N ASP A 45 12.86 13.11 -12.72
CA ASP A 45 11.83 13.33 -11.72
C ASP A 45 12.30 12.83 -10.36
N CYS A 46 12.05 13.63 -9.32
CA CYS A 46 12.13 13.25 -7.92
C CYS A 46 10.73 12.89 -7.46
N VAL A 47 10.51 11.65 -7.08
CA VAL A 47 9.24 11.15 -6.52
C VAL A 47 9.39 11.11 -5.02
N ILE A 48 8.42 11.66 -4.28
CA ILE A 48 8.47 11.80 -2.82
C ILE A 48 7.16 11.32 -2.23
N SER A 49 7.26 10.51 -1.19
CA SER A 49 6.13 10.14 -0.32
C SER A 49 6.50 10.26 1.15
N THR A 50 5.49 10.30 2.03
CA THR A 50 5.68 10.33 3.48
C THR A 50 4.52 9.68 4.20
N ASP A 51 4.81 8.60 4.94
CA ASP A 51 3.82 7.90 5.74
C ASP A 51 4.32 7.58 7.16
N PRO A 52 3.44 7.71 8.17
CA PRO A 52 3.71 7.31 9.53
C PRO A 52 3.24 5.88 9.80
N ILE A 53 3.97 5.12 10.59
CA ILE A 53 3.52 3.86 11.19
C ILE A 53 3.07 4.11 12.61
N THR A 54 1.77 3.96 12.85
CA THR A 54 1.13 4.25 14.14
C THR A 54 0.48 3.02 14.79
N GLY A 55 0.26 1.96 14.05
CA GLY A 55 -0.55 0.80 14.46
C GLY A 55 0.24 -0.44 14.91
N ALA A 56 1.48 -0.61 14.47
CA ALA A 56 2.25 -1.81 14.74
C ALA A 56 2.93 -1.78 16.12
N GLY A 57 2.86 -2.92 16.83
CA GLY A 57 3.60 -3.13 18.09
C GLY A 57 4.92 -3.88 17.91
N LYS A 58 5.11 -4.57 16.77
CA LYS A 58 6.33 -5.33 16.43
C LYS A 58 6.71 -5.04 14.98
N ASN A 59 7.99 -5.20 14.64
CA ASN A 59 8.52 -5.02 13.28
C ASN A 59 8.21 -3.64 12.68
N ILE A 60 8.07 -2.62 13.53
CA ILE A 60 7.66 -1.27 13.10
C ILE A 60 8.68 -0.65 12.13
N GLY A 61 9.97 -0.94 12.31
CA GLY A 61 11.04 -0.48 11.42
C GLY A 61 10.95 -1.13 10.04
N LYS A 62 10.75 -2.44 9.98
CA LYS A 62 10.55 -3.17 8.72
C LYS A 62 9.32 -2.68 7.96
N LEU A 63 8.21 -2.48 8.68
CA LEU A 63 6.97 -1.92 8.10
C LEU A 63 7.20 -0.51 7.55
N ALA A 64 7.82 0.39 8.33
CA ALA A 64 8.06 1.76 7.94
C ALA A 64 8.87 1.87 6.64
N VAL A 65 9.91 1.03 6.50
CA VAL A 65 10.71 1.01 5.27
C VAL A 65 9.92 0.46 4.09
N ASN A 66 9.24 -0.70 4.25
CA ASN A 66 8.51 -1.33 3.13
C ASN A 66 7.34 -0.49 2.64
N ILE A 67 6.49 0.03 3.55
CA ILE A 67 5.30 0.81 3.17
C ILE A 67 5.71 2.05 2.39
N ASN A 68 6.65 2.84 2.90
CA ASN A 68 7.12 4.01 2.17
C ASN A 68 7.82 3.66 0.84
N CYS A 69 8.54 2.54 0.76
CA CYS A 69 9.11 2.05 -0.50
C CYS A 69 8.03 1.66 -1.52
N ASN A 70 6.90 1.13 -1.05
CA ASN A 70 5.80 0.71 -1.91
C ASN A 70 5.13 1.91 -2.60
N ASP A 71 5.01 3.06 -1.89
CA ASP A 71 4.51 4.30 -2.51
C ASP A 71 5.39 4.70 -3.70
N ILE A 72 6.71 4.69 -3.54
CA ILE A 72 7.63 4.99 -4.64
C ILE A 72 7.52 3.95 -5.76
N ALA A 73 7.37 2.67 -5.40
CA ALA A 73 7.18 1.59 -6.37
C ALA A 73 5.90 1.77 -7.18
N SER A 74 4.80 2.28 -6.57
CA SER A 74 3.55 2.58 -7.26
C SER A 74 3.70 3.66 -8.35
N SER A 75 4.77 4.44 -8.29
CA SER A 75 5.13 5.40 -9.35
C SER A 75 6.07 4.81 -10.41
N GLY A 76 6.45 3.54 -10.33
CA GLY A 76 7.31 2.86 -11.32
C GLY A 76 8.78 3.29 -11.30
N VAL A 77 9.23 3.94 -10.22
CA VAL A 77 10.61 4.41 -10.05
C VAL A 77 11.32 3.70 -8.90
N GLU A 78 12.64 3.79 -8.86
CA GLU A 78 13.44 3.18 -7.79
C GLU A 78 13.55 4.14 -6.60
N PRO A 79 13.26 3.69 -5.35
CA PRO A 79 13.60 4.46 -4.16
C PRO A 79 15.11 4.51 -3.99
N ILE A 80 15.64 5.63 -3.54
CA ILE A 80 17.07 5.84 -3.32
C ILE A 80 17.44 6.08 -1.86
N GLY A 81 16.51 6.63 -1.08
CA GLY A 81 16.80 6.92 0.33
C GLY A 81 15.60 7.36 1.12
N ILE A 82 15.72 7.21 2.44
CA ILE A 82 14.66 7.47 3.40
C ILE A 82 15.15 8.37 4.53
N MET A 83 14.32 9.33 4.92
CA MET A 83 14.51 10.14 6.15
C MET A 83 13.51 9.63 7.19
N VAL A 84 14.00 9.42 8.42
CA VAL A 84 13.24 8.76 9.48
C VAL A 84 13.00 9.70 10.65
N THR A 85 11.77 9.93 11.02
CA THR A 85 11.38 10.62 12.25
C THR A 85 10.86 9.62 13.27
N ILE A 86 11.51 9.56 14.44
CA ILE A 86 11.12 8.70 15.56
C ILE A 86 10.63 9.58 16.71
N LEU A 87 9.35 9.40 17.09
CA LEU A 87 8.78 9.98 18.29
C LEU A 87 8.56 8.86 19.30
N ALA A 88 9.37 8.87 20.36
CA ALA A 88 9.34 7.86 21.40
C ALA A 88 8.61 8.38 22.64
N PRO A 89 7.76 7.59 23.32
CA PRO A 89 7.12 8.00 24.57
C PRO A 89 8.14 8.11 25.71
N GLU A 90 7.76 8.86 26.74
CA GLU A 90 8.56 8.94 27.98
C GLU A 90 8.81 7.54 28.57
N GLY A 91 10.02 7.30 29.04
CA GLY A 91 10.45 6.01 29.57
C GLY A 91 11.05 5.05 28.52
N THR A 92 11.03 5.40 27.23
CA THR A 92 11.72 4.63 26.19
C THR A 92 13.23 4.61 26.47
N THR A 93 13.84 3.45 26.38
CA THR A 93 15.27 3.25 26.59
C THR A 93 16.07 3.48 25.31
N LEU A 94 17.36 3.77 25.45
CA LEU A 94 18.26 3.88 24.28
C LEU A 94 18.37 2.55 23.52
N GLU A 95 18.28 1.43 24.23
CA GLU A 95 18.32 0.07 23.66
C GLU A 95 17.13 -0.19 22.74
N GLU A 96 15.93 0.26 23.10
CA GLU A 96 14.73 0.15 22.26
C GLU A 96 14.88 0.99 20.98
N ILE A 97 15.40 2.21 21.09
CA ILE A 97 15.65 3.06 19.91
C ILE A 97 16.73 2.44 19.01
N LYS A 98 17.80 1.89 19.60
CA LYS A 98 18.85 1.20 18.83
C LYS A 98 18.30 -0.02 18.09
N ALA A 99 17.47 -0.83 18.75
CA ALA A 99 16.85 -2.00 18.12
C ALA A 99 15.96 -1.59 16.94
N LEU A 100 15.15 -0.54 17.09
CA LEU A 100 14.36 0.01 16.00
C LEU A 100 15.22 0.51 14.84
N MET A 101 16.27 1.29 15.13
CA MET A 101 17.18 1.81 14.10
C MET A 101 17.95 0.69 13.39
N GLN A 102 18.29 -0.38 14.10
CA GLN A 102 18.90 -1.56 13.50
C GLN A 102 17.94 -2.25 12.53
N GLU A 103 16.69 -2.45 12.94
CA GLU A 103 15.64 -3.03 12.09
C GLU A 103 15.44 -2.20 10.81
N ILE A 104 15.35 -0.87 10.93
CA ILE A 104 15.26 0.06 9.80
C ILE A 104 16.49 -0.07 8.88
N GLY A 105 17.69 -0.06 9.46
CA GLY A 105 18.93 -0.13 8.69
C GLY A 105 19.11 -1.46 7.94
N GLU A 106 18.78 -2.58 8.59
CA GLU A 106 18.83 -3.91 7.98
C GLU A 106 17.85 -4.02 6.81
N GLU A 107 16.61 -3.52 6.97
CA GLU A 107 15.61 -3.56 5.92
C GLU A 107 15.94 -2.60 4.78
N ALA A 108 16.42 -1.38 5.08
CA ALA A 108 16.89 -0.44 4.08
C ALA A 108 18.05 -1.02 3.25
N ALA A 109 19.02 -1.67 3.91
CA ALA A 109 20.11 -2.35 3.22
C ALA A 109 19.62 -3.51 2.32
N ARG A 110 18.64 -4.29 2.78
CA ARG A 110 18.01 -5.37 2.01
C ARG A 110 17.35 -4.83 0.72
N LEU A 111 16.73 -3.66 0.79
CA LEU A 111 16.07 -3.01 -0.34
C LEU A 111 16.99 -2.09 -1.15
N ASN A 112 18.29 -2.03 -0.82
CA ASN A 112 19.30 -1.21 -1.49
C ASN A 112 18.97 0.30 -1.46
N ILE A 113 18.46 0.79 -0.34
CA ILE A 113 18.20 2.23 -0.08
C ILE A 113 19.05 2.74 1.09
N GLU A 114 19.29 4.04 1.14
CA GLU A 114 20.07 4.69 2.19
C GLU A 114 19.16 5.32 3.25
N VAL A 115 19.49 5.15 4.53
CA VAL A 115 18.94 5.99 5.60
C VAL A 115 19.71 7.30 5.59
N MET A 116 19.16 8.32 4.93
CA MET A 116 19.85 9.60 4.67
C MET A 116 19.91 10.53 5.88
N GLY A 117 19.04 10.31 6.87
CA GLY A 117 18.96 11.15 8.06
C GLY A 117 17.58 11.08 8.70
N GLY A 118 17.27 12.11 9.49
CA GLY A 118 15.96 12.19 10.15
C GLY A 118 16.02 12.94 11.48
N HIS A 119 15.08 12.62 12.37
CA HIS A 119 14.96 13.21 13.71
C HIS A 119 14.53 12.13 14.71
N THR A 120 15.10 12.14 15.90
CA THR A 120 14.72 11.23 16.99
C THR A 120 14.58 12.02 18.29
N GLU A 121 13.41 11.91 18.91
CA GLU A 121 13.16 12.53 20.21
C GLU A 121 12.31 11.67 21.14
N VAL A 122 12.46 11.88 22.44
CA VAL A 122 11.55 11.36 23.47
C VAL A 122 10.60 12.49 23.86
N THR A 123 9.30 12.24 23.81
CA THR A 123 8.28 13.27 24.01
C THR A 123 7.04 12.74 24.74
N SER A 124 6.42 13.58 25.57
CA SER A 124 5.12 13.28 26.21
C SER A 124 3.94 13.42 25.25
N ALA A 125 4.16 13.89 24.01
CA ALA A 125 3.10 14.06 23.02
C ALA A 125 2.57 12.74 22.46
N VAL A 126 3.28 11.63 22.65
CA VAL A 126 2.90 10.29 22.19
C VAL A 126 2.90 9.30 23.36
N ASN A 127 2.02 8.29 23.28
CA ASN A 127 1.92 7.22 24.28
C ASN A 127 2.49 5.87 23.82
N LYS A 128 2.89 5.78 22.57
CA LYS A 128 3.60 4.67 21.93
C LYS A 128 4.57 5.21 20.89
N MET A 129 5.53 4.39 20.49
CA MET A 129 6.50 4.78 19.48
C MET A 129 5.80 5.00 18.13
N ILE A 130 6.12 6.13 17.50
CA ILE A 130 5.67 6.48 16.15
C ILE A 130 6.93 6.62 15.27
N VAL A 131 6.88 6.00 14.10
CA VAL A 131 7.92 6.12 13.07
C VAL A 131 7.27 6.74 11.85
N SER A 132 7.71 7.93 11.45
CA SER A 132 7.29 8.56 10.21
C SER A 132 8.47 8.65 9.27
N CYS A 133 8.28 8.21 8.04
CA CYS A 133 9.34 8.22 7.04
C CYS A 133 8.97 9.14 5.89
N THR A 134 9.99 9.82 5.33
CA THR A 134 9.89 10.48 4.04
C THR A 134 10.87 9.80 3.11
N ILE A 135 10.39 9.27 2.01
CA ILE A 135 11.16 8.53 1.03
C ILE A 135 11.30 9.30 -0.27
N ILE A 136 12.44 9.14 -0.93
CA ILE A 136 12.73 9.76 -2.21
C ILE A 136 13.06 8.68 -3.23
N GLY A 137 12.39 8.75 -4.39
CA GLY A 137 12.68 7.96 -5.57
C GLY A 137 13.20 8.82 -6.71
N LYS A 138 13.87 8.20 -7.66
CA LYS A 138 14.39 8.85 -8.87
C LYS A 138 13.95 8.10 -10.13
N GLY A 139 13.33 8.83 -11.04
CA GLY A 139 12.95 8.35 -12.36
C GLY A 139 13.47 9.25 -13.47
N LYS A 140 13.36 8.77 -14.71
CA LYS A 140 13.55 9.63 -15.87
C LYS A 140 12.35 10.59 -15.99
N ALA A 141 12.60 11.83 -16.38
CA ALA A 141 11.54 12.83 -16.51
C ALA A 141 10.37 12.33 -17.37
N GLY A 142 9.15 12.46 -16.84
CA GLY A 142 7.89 12.09 -17.50
C GLY A 142 7.65 10.57 -17.62
N THR A 143 8.37 9.73 -16.87
CA THR A 143 8.13 8.27 -16.85
C THR A 143 7.43 7.80 -15.59
N SER A 144 7.24 8.66 -14.59
CA SER A 144 6.52 8.34 -13.37
C SER A 144 5.05 8.02 -13.67
N VAL A 145 4.55 6.96 -13.08
CA VAL A 145 3.16 6.51 -13.21
C VAL A 145 2.34 7.11 -12.07
N ALA A 146 1.17 7.64 -12.37
CA ALA A 146 0.23 8.19 -11.40
C ALA A 146 -0.92 7.22 -11.14
N THR A 147 -1.53 7.28 -9.97
CA THR A 147 -2.77 6.53 -9.67
C THR A 147 -3.92 7.00 -10.58
N SER A 148 -3.94 8.28 -10.93
CA SER A 148 -4.95 8.90 -11.81
C SER A 148 -4.81 8.59 -13.31
N GLY A 149 -3.96 7.63 -13.68
CA GLY A 149 -3.66 7.30 -15.09
C GLY A 149 -4.54 6.23 -15.73
N ALA A 150 -5.49 5.60 -15.00
CA ALA A 150 -6.28 4.48 -15.52
C ALA A 150 -7.22 4.90 -16.66
N LYS A 151 -7.33 4.05 -17.70
CA LYS A 151 -8.11 4.34 -18.91
C LYS A 151 -9.20 3.29 -19.12
N VAL A 152 -10.37 3.74 -19.59
CA VAL A 152 -11.47 2.82 -19.96
C VAL A 152 -10.97 1.78 -20.96
N GLY A 153 -11.24 0.50 -20.66
CA GLY A 153 -10.80 -0.65 -21.44
C GLY A 153 -9.50 -1.31 -20.95
N ASP A 154 -8.77 -0.67 -20.02
CA ASP A 154 -7.60 -1.32 -19.39
C ASP A 154 -8.03 -2.58 -18.63
N ASP A 155 -7.17 -3.59 -18.65
CA ASP A 155 -7.26 -4.72 -17.75
C ASP A 155 -6.80 -4.28 -16.35
N ILE A 156 -7.46 -4.80 -15.32
CA ILE A 156 -7.09 -4.60 -13.92
C ILE A 156 -6.31 -5.82 -13.46
N VAL A 157 -5.06 -5.61 -13.07
CA VAL A 157 -4.16 -6.64 -12.57
C VAL A 157 -3.90 -6.41 -11.09
N VAL A 158 -3.93 -7.47 -10.29
CA VAL A 158 -3.45 -7.46 -8.91
C VAL A 158 -2.27 -8.40 -8.76
N THR A 159 -1.35 -8.05 -7.86
CA THR A 159 -0.16 -8.87 -7.58
C THR A 159 -0.30 -9.61 -6.25
N LYS A 160 0.41 -10.73 -6.13
CA LYS A 160 0.42 -11.61 -4.95
C LYS A 160 -0.99 -12.03 -4.49
N PHE A 161 -1.35 -11.73 -3.25
CA PHE A 161 -2.60 -12.16 -2.64
C PHE A 161 -3.17 -11.03 -1.77
N MET A 162 -4.48 -10.92 -1.70
CA MET A 162 -5.14 -9.88 -0.89
C MET A 162 -5.04 -10.16 0.61
N ALA A 163 -5.03 -9.09 1.40
CA ALA A 163 -5.02 -9.08 2.86
C ALA A 163 -3.81 -9.79 3.51
N LEU A 164 -2.63 -9.77 2.88
CA LEU A 164 -1.41 -10.38 3.44
C LEU A 164 -1.04 -9.76 4.77
N GLU A 165 -0.91 -8.43 4.84
CA GLU A 165 -0.56 -7.70 6.06
C GLU A 165 -1.60 -7.90 7.15
N GLY A 166 -2.89 -7.67 6.86
CA GLY A 166 -3.96 -7.83 7.83
C GLY A 166 -4.03 -9.23 8.41
N THR A 167 -3.84 -10.27 7.58
CA THR A 167 -3.76 -11.66 8.03
C THR A 167 -2.60 -11.87 9.01
N SER A 168 -1.43 -11.32 8.70
CA SER A 168 -0.26 -11.42 9.57
C SER A 168 -0.46 -10.70 10.90
N ILE A 169 -1.05 -9.49 10.88
CA ILE A 169 -1.38 -8.75 12.10
C ILE A 169 -2.32 -9.56 12.98
N ILE A 170 -3.43 -10.08 12.43
CA ILE A 170 -4.42 -10.84 13.19
C ILE A 170 -3.81 -12.08 13.84
N VAL A 171 -2.98 -12.82 13.11
CA VAL A 171 -2.33 -14.03 13.66
C VAL A 171 -1.35 -13.70 14.78
N ASN A 172 -0.65 -12.57 14.71
CA ASN A 172 0.29 -12.15 15.75
C ASN A 172 -0.42 -11.59 16.99
N ASP A 173 -1.48 -10.80 16.81
CA ASP A 173 -2.16 -10.10 17.90
C ASP A 173 -3.21 -10.96 18.59
N HIS A 174 -3.78 -11.96 17.88
CA HIS A 174 -4.83 -12.86 18.37
C HIS A 174 -4.39 -14.34 18.37
N GLU A 175 -3.12 -14.62 18.65
CA GLU A 175 -2.52 -15.96 18.54
C GLU A 175 -3.32 -17.06 19.24
N GLN A 176 -3.80 -16.81 20.47
CA GLN A 176 -4.59 -17.80 21.21
C GLN A 176 -5.90 -18.15 20.48
N LYS A 177 -6.59 -17.17 19.93
CA LYS A 177 -7.86 -17.38 19.23
C LYS A 177 -7.67 -18.10 17.90
N VAL A 178 -6.63 -17.77 17.14
CA VAL A 178 -6.39 -18.42 15.84
C VAL A 178 -5.94 -19.88 16.00
N GLN A 179 -5.31 -20.25 17.12
CA GLN A 179 -4.97 -21.65 17.45
C GLN A 179 -6.20 -22.55 17.63
N GLU A 180 -7.39 -22.00 17.86
CA GLU A 180 -8.63 -22.78 17.99
C GLU A 180 -9.12 -23.37 16.66
N PHE A 181 -8.73 -22.78 15.51
CA PHE A 181 -9.24 -23.16 14.20
C PHE A 181 -8.19 -23.27 13.09
N LEU A 182 -6.94 -22.84 13.33
CA LEU A 182 -5.82 -23.00 12.40
C LEU A 182 -4.86 -24.10 12.86
N THR A 183 -4.29 -24.80 11.91
CA THR A 183 -3.14 -25.69 12.15
C THR A 183 -1.86 -24.89 12.38
N GLU A 184 -0.86 -25.49 12.99
CA GLU A 184 0.47 -24.90 13.19
C GLU A 184 1.10 -24.46 11.87
N ALA A 185 0.94 -25.25 10.80
CA ALA A 185 1.45 -24.91 9.46
C ALA A 185 0.78 -23.65 8.88
N GLU A 186 -0.53 -23.49 9.08
CA GLU A 186 -1.27 -22.29 8.63
C GLU A 186 -0.87 -21.05 9.43
N ILE A 187 -0.62 -21.21 10.73
CA ILE A 187 -0.13 -20.10 11.57
C ILE A 187 1.26 -19.65 11.11
N ILE A 188 2.15 -20.59 10.80
CA ILE A 188 3.49 -20.31 10.28
C ILE A 188 3.38 -19.62 8.91
N GLU A 189 2.52 -20.12 7.99
CA GLU A 189 2.28 -19.51 6.70
C GLU A 189 1.82 -18.05 6.87
N ALA A 190 0.81 -17.80 7.70
CA ALA A 190 0.23 -16.47 7.90
C ALA A 190 1.21 -15.48 8.56
N LYS A 191 2.01 -15.93 9.53
CA LYS A 191 3.09 -15.11 10.13
C LYS A 191 4.17 -14.75 9.10
N GLY A 192 4.46 -15.64 8.16
CA GLY A 192 5.42 -15.43 7.08
C GLY A 192 4.99 -14.41 6.03
N PHE A 193 3.74 -13.94 6.04
CA PHE A 193 3.27 -12.94 5.06
C PHE A 193 3.99 -11.59 5.18
N THR A 194 4.60 -11.29 6.32
CA THR A 194 5.47 -10.12 6.47
C THR A 194 6.69 -10.10 5.53
N ASP A 195 7.05 -11.25 4.96
CA ASP A 195 8.16 -11.32 4.00
C ASP A 195 7.75 -10.92 2.57
N TYR A 196 6.45 -10.75 2.33
CA TYR A 196 5.88 -10.37 1.03
C TYR A 196 5.46 -8.90 0.95
N LEU A 197 5.83 -8.05 1.92
CA LEU A 197 5.36 -6.68 2.00
C LEU A 197 5.90 -5.75 0.90
N SER A 198 7.10 -6.00 0.38
CA SER A 198 7.68 -5.17 -0.66
C SER A 198 7.03 -5.43 -2.03
N VAL A 199 6.72 -4.35 -2.78
CA VAL A 199 6.23 -4.39 -4.16
C VAL A 199 7.20 -3.72 -5.14
N LEU A 200 8.48 -3.59 -4.78
CA LEU A 200 9.49 -2.91 -5.59
C LEU A 200 9.71 -3.58 -6.96
N GLU A 201 9.76 -4.92 -6.99
CA GLU A 201 9.92 -5.67 -8.24
C GLU A 201 8.70 -5.52 -9.15
N GLU A 202 7.50 -5.52 -8.58
CA GLU A 202 6.24 -5.29 -9.29
C GLU A 202 6.21 -3.91 -9.91
N GLY A 203 6.47 -2.87 -9.11
CA GLY A 203 6.45 -1.48 -9.55
C GLY A 203 7.47 -1.21 -10.64
N LYS A 204 8.71 -1.69 -10.46
CA LYS A 204 9.78 -1.58 -11.45
C LYS A 204 9.38 -2.22 -12.78
N LEU A 205 8.96 -3.48 -12.75
CA LEU A 205 8.58 -4.23 -13.95
C LEU A 205 7.38 -3.58 -14.66
N ALA A 206 6.38 -3.15 -13.90
CA ALA A 206 5.21 -2.46 -14.45
C ALA A 206 5.58 -1.12 -15.10
N GLY A 207 6.44 -0.32 -14.44
CA GLY A 207 6.97 0.92 -15.00
C GLY A 207 7.74 0.69 -16.31
N GLU A 208 8.62 -0.32 -16.39
CA GLU A 208 9.33 -0.69 -17.60
C GLU A 208 8.39 -1.14 -18.75
N LEU A 209 7.26 -1.76 -18.43
CA LEU A 209 6.25 -2.18 -19.40
C LEU A 209 5.33 -1.06 -19.87
N GLY A 210 5.36 0.10 -19.21
CA GLY A 210 4.59 1.28 -19.57
C GLY A 210 3.10 1.12 -19.24
N VAL A 211 2.79 0.74 -18.01
CA VAL A 211 1.41 0.64 -17.51
C VAL A 211 0.76 2.03 -17.41
N ASN A 212 -0.57 2.08 -17.38
CA ASN A 212 -1.29 3.34 -17.35
C ASN A 212 -1.44 3.91 -15.92
N SER A 213 -1.66 3.05 -14.93
CA SER A 213 -1.85 3.44 -13.53
C SER A 213 -1.36 2.34 -12.61
N MET A 214 -0.86 2.74 -11.45
CA MET A 214 -0.50 1.86 -10.33
C MET A 214 -0.93 2.47 -9.00
N HIS A 215 -1.21 1.61 -8.03
CA HIS A 215 -1.52 1.97 -6.66
C HIS A 215 -1.19 0.78 -5.76
N ASP A 216 -0.47 0.96 -4.67
CA ASP A 216 -0.29 -0.11 -3.71
C ASP A 216 -1.55 -0.29 -2.86
N ILE A 217 -1.82 -1.53 -2.48
CA ILE A 217 -3.05 -1.86 -1.77
C ILE A 217 -2.75 -1.84 -0.27
N THR A 218 -3.28 -0.85 0.44
CA THR A 218 -3.05 -0.64 1.87
C THR A 218 -4.36 -0.67 2.67
N GLU A 219 -4.58 0.32 3.55
CA GLU A 219 -5.79 0.47 4.39
C GLU A 219 -7.06 0.56 3.54
N GLY A 220 -8.08 -0.21 3.89
CA GLY A 220 -9.30 -0.36 3.09
C GLY A 220 -9.25 -1.48 2.05
N GLY A 221 -8.10 -2.15 1.93
CA GLY A 221 -7.89 -3.32 1.09
C GLY A 221 -8.08 -3.06 -0.41
N LEU A 222 -8.33 -4.13 -1.17
CA LEU A 222 -8.50 -4.05 -2.62
C LEU A 222 -9.66 -3.13 -3.05
N LEU A 223 -10.79 -3.19 -2.34
CA LEU A 223 -11.95 -2.37 -2.73
C LEU A 223 -11.69 -0.89 -2.47
N GLY A 224 -10.91 -0.55 -1.44
CA GLY A 224 -10.42 0.80 -1.20
C GLY A 224 -9.55 1.29 -2.35
N ALA A 225 -8.48 0.57 -2.67
CA ALA A 225 -7.54 0.90 -3.75
C ALA A 225 -8.24 1.03 -5.13
N LEU A 226 -9.17 0.13 -5.45
CA LEU A 226 -9.98 0.21 -6.68
C LEU A 226 -10.81 1.49 -6.73
N TRP A 227 -11.46 1.84 -5.62
CA TRP A 227 -12.27 3.04 -5.54
C TRP A 227 -11.40 4.30 -5.66
N GLU A 228 -10.27 4.34 -4.99
CA GLU A 228 -9.30 5.45 -5.02
C GLU A 228 -8.78 5.68 -6.44
N MET A 229 -8.30 4.64 -7.10
CA MET A 229 -7.82 4.67 -8.48
C MET A 229 -8.92 5.12 -9.46
N ALA A 230 -10.13 4.56 -9.33
CA ALA A 230 -11.27 4.93 -10.18
C ALA A 230 -11.65 6.40 -9.98
N LYS A 231 -11.64 6.88 -8.73
CA LYS A 231 -11.97 8.26 -8.38
C LYS A 231 -10.91 9.23 -8.91
N ALA A 232 -9.63 8.92 -8.71
CA ALA A 232 -8.52 9.73 -9.21
C ALA A 232 -8.53 9.82 -10.74
N SER A 233 -8.83 8.71 -11.41
CA SER A 233 -8.87 8.62 -12.89
C SER A 233 -10.21 9.04 -13.52
N GLN A 234 -11.24 9.35 -12.73
CA GLN A 234 -12.60 9.69 -13.19
C GLN A 234 -13.23 8.59 -14.07
N VAL A 235 -13.06 7.33 -13.68
CA VAL A 235 -13.55 6.13 -14.38
C VAL A 235 -14.33 5.24 -13.42
N GLY A 236 -14.93 4.17 -13.94
CA GLY A 236 -15.46 3.06 -13.15
C GLY A 236 -14.59 1.82 -13.31
N PHE A 237 -15.01 0.74 -12.68
CA PHE A 237 -14.38 -0.57 -12.84
C PHE A 237 -15.41 -1.70 -12.73
N ARG A 238 -15.05 -2.86 -13.30
CA ARG A 238 -15.79 -4.10 -13.15
C ARG A 238 -14.81 -5.23 -12.81
N VAL A 239 -14.91 -5.77 -11.61
CA VAL A 239 -14.03 -6.84 -11.11
C VAL A 239 -14.85 -8.06 -10.68
N PHE A 240 -14.25 -9.25 -10.76
CA PHE A 240 -14.88 -10.53 -10.48
C PHE A 240 -14.25 -11.16 -9.25
N GLU A 241 -15.04 -11.39 -8.18
CA GLU A 241 -14.54 -11.92 -6.90
C GLU A 241 -13.79 -13.26 -7.08
N GLU A 242 -14.30 -14.14 -7.94
CA GLU A 242 -13.69 -15.45 -8.19
C GLU A 242 -12.31 -15.40 -8.85
N LYS A 243 -11.92 -14.23 -9.40
CA LYS A 243 -10.59 -14.03 -9.99
C LYS A 243 -9.59 -13.40 -9.02
N ILE A 244 -10.04 -12.92 -7.87
CA ILE A 244 -9.19 -12.24 -6.90
C ILE A 244 -8.41 -13.28 -6.09
N PRO A 245 -7.06 -13.22 -6.11
CA PRO A 245 -6.24 -14.19 -5.39
C PRO A 245 -6.27 -13.91 -3.88
N ILE A 246 -6.80 -14.86 -3.11
CA ILE A 246 -6.84 -14.82 -1.64
C ILE A 246 -6.36 -16.17 -1.12
N LYS A 247 -5.44 -16.18 -0.16
CA LYS A 247 -4.95 -17.39 0.49
C LYS A 247 -6.04 -18.07 1.34
N GLU A 248 -6.05 -19.40 1.36
CA GLU A 248 -7.05 -20.14 2.13
C GLU A 248 -6.96 -19.84 3.64
N VAL A 249 -5.76 -19.65 4.18
CA VAL A 249 -5.59 -19.25 5.58
C VAL A 249 -6.20 -17.87 5.86
N THR A 250 -6.06 -16.93 4.93
CA THR A 250 -6.71 -15.60 5.00
C THR A 250 -8.23 -15.72 5.03
N LYS A 251 -8.82 -16.56 4.14
CA LYS A 251 -10.27 -16.80 4.11
C LYS A 251 -10.78 -17.38 5.44
N LYS A 252 -10.06 -18.36 6.00
CA LYS A 252 -10.40 -18.95 7.31
C LYS A 252 -10.38 -17.91 8.42
N ILE A 253 -9.32 -17.10 8.49
CA ILE A 253 -9.19 -16.03 9.49
C ILE A 253 -10.32 -15.02 9.32
N CYS A 254 -10.51 -14.47 8.14
CA CYS A 254 -11.57 -13.50 7.90
C CYS A 254 -12.97 -14.04 8.23
N SER A 255 -13.26 -15.29 7.85
CA SER A 255 -14.52 -15.95 8.22
C SER A 255 -14.70 -16.06 9.73
N SER A 256 -13.65 -16.45 10.47
CA SER A 256 -13.71 -16.66 11.93
C SER A 256 -13.84 -15.35 12.72
N PHE A 257 -13.36 -14.26 12.17
CA PHE A 257 -13.46 -12.91 12.76
C PHE A 257 -14.59 -12.06 12.16
N ASN A 258 -15.36 -12.61 11.20
CA ASN A 258 -16.42 -11.91 10.46
C ASN A 258 -15.94 -10.64 9.76
N LEU A 259 -14.81 -10.76 9.06
CA LEU A 259 -14.16 -9.69 8.28
C LEU A 259 -14.29 -9.96 6.78
N ASP A 260 -14.28 -8.88 5.99
CA ASP A 260 -14.22 -8.95 4.52
C ASP A 260 -12.76 -8.87 4.06
N PRO A 261 -12.17 -9.94 3.48
CA PRO A 261 -10.78 -9.94 3.05
C PRO A 261 -10.48 -8.92 1.93
N LEU A 262 -11.51 -8.44 1.22
CA LEU A 262 -11.34 -7.42 0.18
C LEU A 262 -11.27 -5.99 0.73
N LYS A 263 -11.58 -5.80 2.02
CA LYS A 263 -11.55 -4.51 2.74
C LYS A 263 -10.52 -4.49 3.87
N LEU A 264 -9.79 -5.59 4.05
CA LEU A 264 -8.75 -5.73 5.06
C LEU A 264 -7.42 -5.26 4.48
N ILE A 265 -6.67 -4.49 5.27
CA ILE A 265 -5.35 -3.94 4.90
C ILE A 265 -4.46 -4.99 4.21
N SER A 266 -3.81 -4.60 3.11
CA SER A 266 -3.19 -5.55 2.18
C SER A 266 -1.82 -5.10 1.66
N SER A 267 -1.03 -4.39 2.47
CA SER A 267 0.33 -4.04 2.05
C SER A 267 1.11 -5.27 1.59
N GLY A 268 1.89 -5.08 0.54
CA GLY A 268 2.56 -6.16 -0.19
C GLY A 268 1.86 -6.60 -1.47
N SER A 269 0.72 -6.01 -1.80
CA SER A 269 0.00 -6.23 -3.05
C SER A 269 -0.12 -4.93 -3.82
N MET A 270 -0.17 -4.99 -5.14
CA MET A 270 -0.28 -3.82 -6.02
C MET A 270 -1.45 -3.98 -6.98
N LEU A 271 -2.16 -2.88 -7.20
CA LEU A 271 -3.21 -2.70 -8.20
C LEU A 271 -2.60 -1.98 -9.41
N ILE A 272 -2.74 -2.56 -10.61
CA ILE A 272 -2.11 -2.05 -11.83
C ILE A 272 -3.13 -2.07 -12.96
N THR A 273 -3.14 -1.02 -13.80
CA THR A 273 -3.99 -1.00 -14.98
C THR A 273 -3.19 -0.80 -16.26
N MET A 274 -3.49 -1.59 -17.27
CA MET A 274 -2.90 -1.46 -18.60
C MET A 274 -3.73 -2.19 -19.66
N GLN A 275 -3.50 -1.84 -20.92
CA GLN A 275 -3.96 -2.68 -22.01
C GLN A 275 -3.17 -3.99 -22.05
N GLN A 276 -3.82 -5.11 -22.33
CA GLN A 276 -3.19 -6.43 -22.39
C GLN A 276 -2.54 -6.85 -21.05
N GLY A 277 -3.29 -6.80 -19.93
CA GLY A 277 -2.84 -7.15 -18.59
C GLY A 277 -2.19 -8.54 -18.48
N GLU A 278 -2.59 -9.50 -19.31
CA GLU A 278 -1.98 -10.83 -19.39
C GLU A 278 -0.46 -10.78 -19.75
N ARG A 279 0.00 -9.73 -20.43
CA ARG A 279 1.44 -9.52 -20.71
C ARG A 279 2.18 -9.23 -19.41
N LEU A 280 1.61 -8.38 -18.54
CA LEU A 280 2.18 -8.08 -17.23
C LEU A 280 2.16 -9.31 -16.33
N VAL A 281 1.02 -10.02 -16.27
CA VAL A 281 0.87 -11.25 -15.48
C VAL A 281 1.96 -12.26 -15.83
N LYS A 282 2.19 -12.52 -17.12
CA LYS A 282 3.26 -13.43 -17.58
C LYS A 282 4.66 -12.95 -17.17
N ALA A 283 4.93 -11.65 -17.28
CA ALA A 283 6.23 -11.10 -16.90
C ALA A 283 6.50 -11.21 -15.39
N LEU A 284 5.46 -10.94 -14.55
CA LEU A 284 5.53 -11.12 -13.10
C LEU A 284 5.73 -12.59 -12.71
N GLN A 285 4.98 -13.50 -13.34
CA GLN A 285 5.12 -14.94 -13.09
C GLN A 285 6.51 -15.48 -13.44
N GLN A 286 7.16 -14.96 -14.47
CA GLN A 286 8.55 -15.30 -14.80
C GLN A 286 9.55 -14.87 -13.70
N LYS A 287 9.17 -13.89 -12.88
CA LYS A 287 9.90 -13.46 -11.68
C LYS A 287 9.48 -14.19 -10.40
N GLY A 288 8.56 -15.15 -10.50
CA GLY A 288 8.00 -15.87 -9.36
C GLY A 288 6.95 -15.09 -8.58
N ILE A 289 6.45 -13.98 -9.12
CA ILE A 289 5.43 -13.15 -8.50
C ILE A 289 4.06 -13.57 -9.01
N ASN A 290 3.18 -14.01 -8.10
CA ASN A 290 1.79 -14.30 -8.47
C ASN A 290 1.07 -13.02 -8.91
N ALA A 291 0.27 -13.10 -9.96
CA ALA A 291 -0.55 -12.00 -10.43
C ALA A 291 -1.76 -12.52 -11.21
N ALA A 292 -2.83 -11.74 -11.23
CA ALA A 292 -4.06 -12.10 -11.92
C ALA A 292 -4.75 -10.88 -12.54
N VAL A 293 -5.35 -11.07 -13.72
CA VAL A 293 -6.31 -10.12 -14.28
C VAL A 293 -7.66 -10.37 -13.61
N ILE A 294 -8.13 -9.41 -12.82
CA ILE A 294 -9.37 -9.54 -12.03
C ILE A 294 -10.58 -8.85 -12.67
N GLY A 295 -10.38 -8.00 -13.66
CA GLY A 295 -11.44 -7.22 -14.28
C GLY A 295 -10.96 -6.20 -15.29
N LYS A 296 -11.78 -5.19 -15.51
CA LYS A 296 -11.51 -4.09 -16.46
C LYS A 296 -11.94 -2.74 -15.90
N ILE A 297 -11.25 -1.69 -16.35
CA ILE A 297 -11.67 -0.30 -16.17
C ILE A 297 -12.83 -0.01 -17.14
N THR A 298 -13.89 0.62 -16.62
CA THR A 298 -15.13 0.93 -17.33
C THR A 298 -15.49 2.41 -17.20
N GLU A 299 -16.54 2.82 -17.85
CA GLU A 299 -17.21 4.08 -17.52
C GLU A 299 -18.13 3.90 -16.30
N GLY A 300 -18.48 4.99 -15.63
CA GLY A 300 -19.48 5.01 -14.55
C GLY A 300 -18.95 4.65 -13.18
N SER A 301 -19.66 3.81 -12.43
CA SER A 301 -19.31 3.43 -11.06
C SER A 301 -18.49 2.13 -11.00
N GLY A 302 -17.91 1.87 -9.83
CA GLY A 302 -17.17 0.63 -9.55
C GLY A 302 -18.14 -0.53 -9.24
N ILE A 303 -17.97 -1.69 -9.89
CA ILE A 303 -18.82 -2.87 -9.73
C ILE A 303 -17.97 -4.08 -9.34
N LEU A 304 -18.32 -4.72 -8.24
CA LEU A 304 -17.88 -6.06 -7.87
C LEU A 304 -18.93 -7.08 -8.31
N VAL A 305 -18.52 -8.08 -9.08
CA VAL A 305 -19.36 -9.23 -9.44
C VAL A 305 -19.04 -10.37 -8.49
N LYS A 306 -20.02 -10.76 -7.68
CA LYS A 306 -19.94 -11.87 -6.73
C LYS A 306 -21.02 -12.89 -7.04
N GLU A 307 -20.64 -14.15 -7.32
CA GLU A 307 -21.58 -15.24 -7.68
C GLU A 307 -22.56 -14.83 -8.80
N GLY A 308 -22.07 -14.01 -9.76
CA GLY A 308 -22.89 -13.50 -10.88
C GLY A 308 -23.80 -12.31 -10.53
N VAL A 309 -23.79 -11.84 -9.28
CA VAL A 309 -24.56 -10.68 -8.83
C VAL A 309 -23.66 -9.44 -8.84
N GLU A 310 -24.13 -8.36 -9.44
CA GLU A 310 -23.44 -7.07 -9.45
C GLU A 310 -23.73 -6.27 -8.19
N GLN A 311 -22.67 -5.77 -7.58
CA GLN A 311 -22.73 -4.91 -6.39
C GLN A 311 -21.91 -3.66 -6.66
N GLU A 312 -22.48 -2.49 -6.43
CA GLU A 312 -21.73 -1.23 -6.49
C GLU A 312 -20.77 -1.15 -5.30
N VAL A 313 -19.53 -0.75 -5.56
CA VAL A 313 -18.51 -0.58 -4.54
C VAL A 313 -18.59 0.86 -4.00
N PRO A 314 -19.03 1.04 -2.75
CA PRO A 314 -19.14 2.37 -2.14
C PRO A 314 -17.73 2.93 -1.82
N PRO A 315 -17.63 4.24 -1.53
CA PRO A 315 -16.41 4.83 -0.99
C PRO A 315 -15.86 4.01 0.19
N PRO A 316 -14.53 3.85 0.28
CA PRO A 316 -13.93 3.10 1.38
C PRO A 316 -14.31 3.73 2.71
N GLN A 317 -14.65 2.85 3.64
CA GLN A 317 -14.88 3.18 5.04
C GLN A 317 -13.62 2.83 5.83
N ARG A 318 -13.75 2.76 7.15
CA ARG A 318 -12.70 2.30 8.04
C ARG A 318 -12.27 0.87 7.68
N ASP A 319 -10.97 0.60 7.73
CA ASP A 319 -10.42 -0.74 7.49
C ASP A 319 -11.04 -1.81 8.41
N GLU A 320 -11.19 -3.02 7.90
CA GLU A 320 -11.73 -4.17 8.65
C GLU A 320 -10.89 -4.51 9.90
N LEU A 321 -9.60 -4.19 9.90
CA LEU A 321 -8.73 -4.41 11.07
C LEU A 321 -9.25 -3.71 12.33
N PHE A 322 -9.95 -2.60 12.19
CA PHE A 322 -10.53 -1.86 13.30
C PHE A 322 -11.85 -2.44 13.83
N ASN A 323 -12.35 -3.52 13.24
CA ASN A 323 -13.55 -4.25 13.69
C ASN A 323 -13.23 -5.42 14.64
N LEU A 324 -11.93 -5.63 14.95
CA LEU A 324 -11.41 -6.67 15.85
C LEU A 324 -11.64 -6.37 17.34
#